data_d72b423340b2c2527147e66cc0a44a5e
#
_entry.id   d72b423340b2c2527147e66cc0a44a5e
#
_cell.length_a   1.000
_cell.length_b   1.000
_cell.length_c   1.000
_cell.angle_alpha   90.00
_cell.angle_beta   90.00
_cell.angle_gamma   90.00
#
_symmetry.space_group_name_H-M   'P 1'
#
loop_
_entity.id
_entity.type
_entity.pdbx_description
1 polymer ?
#
loop_
_entity_poly.entity_id
_entity_poly.type
_entity_poly.pdbx_seq_one_letter_code
_entity_poly.pdbx_strand_id
1 'polypeptide(L)'
;MSPDIKAIFLDVGNTLRIVVPDEPFMIEAKRQLAQLTGTALSPDDFFALLEERYKVLRKRAKEQLIEASEKEMWTEWMLPDFPPETIAPLSAKLTRLWRDCDGRRVPRQGSTQVIIELHRRGYLLGLIANTITETEIPDYITEEGLSSYIKTVILSSRLGIRKPNPEIYWEAARQIGAEPAECVYLGDNLMRDMEGTRAAGYGMFILYYEPKTQEKEPPNTLDKPDHVIHDMKGLLDIFPPRK
;
A
#
# COMPACT_ATOMS: atom_id res chain seq x y z
N MET A 1 -22.47 0.22 -22.58
CA MET A 1 -22.45 1.51 -21.87
C MET A 1 -21.26 1.46 -20.92
N SER A 2 -20.46 2.51 -20.88
CA SER A 2 -19.40 2.59 -19.86
C SER A 2 -20.05 2.59 -18.47
N PRO A 3 -19.46 1.91 -17.47
CA PRO A 3 -20.03 1.88 -16.12
C PRO A 3 -20.11 3.31 -15.55
N ASP A 4 -21.17 3.61 -14.80
CA ASP A 4 -21.29 4.89 -14.05
C ASP A 4 -20.41 4.82 -12.82
N ILE A 5 -19.16 5.22 -12.97
CA ILE A 5 -18.17 5.18 -11.88
C ILE A 5 -18.53 6.20 -10.80
N LYS A 6 -18.68 5.73 -9.56
CA LYS A 6 -18.94 6.54 -8.36
C LYS A 6 -17.75 6.66 -7.44
N ALA A 7 -16.95 5.59 -7.35
CA ALA A 7 -15.83 5.48 -6.42
C ALA A 7 -14.51 5.21 -7.13
N ILE A 8 -13.46 5.89 -6.72
CA ILE A 8 -12.09 5.71 -7.21
C ILE A 8 -11.23 5.24 -6.04
N PHE A 9 -10.70 4.04 -6.15
CA PHE A 9 -9.74 3.49 -5.22
C PHE A 9 -8.33 3.60 -5.80
N LEU A 10 -7.37 3.92 -4.93
CA LEU A 10 -5.98 4.17 -5.30
C LEU A 10 -5.06 3.25 -4.48
N ASP A 11 -4.09 2.64 -5.14
CA ASP A 11 -2.93 2.07 -4.45
C ASP A 11 -2.06 3.19 -3.88
N VAL A 12 -1.19 2.84 -2.92
CA VAL A 12 -0.34 3.82 -2.24
C VAL A 12 1.12 3.68 -2.66
N GLY A 13 1.70 2.49 -2.52
CA GLY A 13 3.11 2.27 -2.84
C GLY A 13 3.39 2.34 -4.34
N ASN A 14 4.39 3.10 -4.77
CA ASN A 14 4.73 3.37 -6.16
C ASN A 14 3.61 4.02 -7.00
N THR A 15 2.44 4.24 -6.42
CA THR A 15 1.31 4.93 -7.05
C THR A 15 1.17 6.36 -6.50
N LEU A 16 0.80 6.51 -5.23
CA LEU A 16 0.66 7.83 -4.58
C LEU A 16 1.94 8.30 -3.89
N ARG A 17 2.79 7.36 -3.46
CA ARG A 17 4.07 7.63 -2.80
C ARG A 17 5.17 6.79 -3.42
N ILE A 18 6.38 7.34 -3.41
CA ILE A 18 7.60 6.66 -3.84
C ILE A 18 8.61 6.60 -2.70
N VAL A 19 9.51 5.63 -2.78
CA VAL A 19 10.67 5.55 -1.87
C VAL A 19 11.85 6.23 -2.54
N VAL A 20 12.45 7.18 -1.84
CA VAL A 20 13.66 7.90 -2.27
C VAL A 20 14.80 7.50 -1.33
N PRO A 21 15.90 6.94 -1.85
CA PRO A 21 17.07 6.62 -1.05
C PRO A 21 17.61 7.86 -0.33
N ASP A 22 17.89 7.71 0.96
CA ASP A 22 18.54 8.73 1.82
C ASP A 22 19.45 7.97 2.78
N GLU A 23 20.72 7.86 2.41
CA GLU A 23 21.67 6.99 3.13
C GLU A 23 21.83 7.38 4.62
N PRO A 24 22.01 8.65 5.00
CA PRO A 24 22.08 9.02 6.42
C PRO A 24 20.81 8.65 7.19
N PHE A 25 19.63 8.81 6.58
CA PHE A 25 18.34 8.45 7.17
C PHE A 25 18.22 6.94 7.37
N MET A 26 18.62 6.15 6.37
CA MET A 26 18.58 4.68 6.42
C MET A 26 19.52 4.12 7.50
N ILE A 27 20.73 4.67 7.62
CA ILE A 27 21.70 4.28 8.65
C ILE A 27 21.14 4.59 10.05
N GLU A 28 20.57 5.76 10.23
CA GLU A 28 19.96 6.14 11.51
C GLU A 28 18.76 5.27 11.87
N ALA A 29 17.92 4.91 10.89
CA ALA A 29 16.80 3.99 11.10
C ALA A 29 17.27 2.60 11.57
N LYS A 30 18.30 2.03 10.95
CA LYS A 30 18.90 0.76 11.38
C LYS A 30 19.46 0.85 12.80
N ARG A 31 20.17 1.94 13.13
CA ARG A 31 20.71 2.18 14.46
C ARG A 31 19.60 2.22 15.52
N GLN A 32 18.52 2.98 15.26
CA GLN A 32 17.38 3.07 16.16
C GLN A 32 16.64 1.74 16.30
N LEU A 33 16.49 0.98 15.21
CA LEU A 33 15.87 -0.32 15.21
C LEU A 33 16.61 -1.29 16.15
N ALA A 34 17.95 -1.37 16.05
CA ALA A 34 18.78 -2.18 16.92
C ALA A 34 18.72 -1.69 18.39
N GLN A 35 18.79 -0.39 18.61
CA GLN A 35 18.72 0.22 19.94
C GLN A 35 17.37 -0.07 20.62
N LEU A 36 16.27 0.05 19.89
CA LEU A 36 14.91 -0.12 20.42
C LEU A 36 14.64 -1.55 20.91
N THR A 37 15.26 -2.53 20.25
CA THR A 37 15.14 -3.96 20.64
C THR A 37 16.13 -4.40 21.70
N GLY A 38 17.20 -3.62 21.94
CA GLY A 38 18.27 -3.99 22.86
C GLY A 38 19.11 -5.17 22.38
N THR A 39 19.15 -5.46 21.07
CA THR A 39 19.96 -6.54 20.49
C THR A 39 21.45 -6.30 20.74
N ALA A 40 22.21 -7.40 20.92
CA ALA A 40 23.67 -7.36 20.99
C ALA A 40 24.37 -7.32 19.63
N LEU A 41 23.63 -7.48 18.53
CA LEU A 41 24.15 -7.42 17.17
C LEU A 41 24.46 -5.98 16.74
N SER A 42 25.39 -5.83 15.80
CA SER A 42 25.56 -4.54 15.13
C SER A 42 24.28 -4.15 14.37
N PRO A 43 24.02 -2.86 14.12
CA PRO A 43 22.83 -2.45 13.36
C PRO A 43 22.70 -3.11 11.98
N ASP A 44 23.82 -3.32 11.28
CA ASP A 44 23.79 -3.96 9.96
C ASP A 44 23.57 -5.47 10.04
N ASP A 45 24.22 -6.18 11.00
CA ASP A 45 23.98 -7.61 11.21
C ASP A 45 22.54 -7.87 11.68
N PHE A 46 22.01 -7.01 12.54
CA PHE A 46 20.63 -7.09 12.98
C PHE A 46 19.66 -6.87 11.83
N PHE A 47 19.90 -5.86 11.01
CA PHE A 47 19.10 -5.61 9.83
C PHE A 47 19.13 -6.80 8.86
N ALA A 48 20.29 -7.39 8.59
CA ALA A 48 20.42 -8.57 7.74
C ALA A 48 19.63 -9.77 8.27
N LEU A 49 19.66 -10.01 9.60
CA LEU A 49 18.85 -11.06 10.24
C LEU A 49 17.35 -10.81 10.00
N LEU A 50 16.91 -9.57 10.19
CA LEU A 50 15.49 -9.21 9.98
C LEU A 50 15.08 -9.35 8.51
N GLU A 51 15.97 -9.01 7.56
CA GLU A 51 15.68 -9.21 6.12
C GLU A 51 15.44 -10.68 5.79
N GLU A 52 16.25 -11.59 6.30
CA GLU A 52 16.06 -13.04 6.07
C GLU A 52 14.74 -13.54 6.67
N ARG A 53 14.40 -13.11 7.88
CA ARG A 53 13.13 -13.46 8.51
C ARG A 53 11.93 -12.88 7.75
N TYR A 54 12.04 -11.64 7.31
CA TYR A 54 11.00 -10.97 6.53
C TYR A 54 10.78 -11.63 5.17
N LYS A 55 11.82 -12.15 4.51
CA LYS A 55 11.68 -12.89 3.25
C LYS A 55 10.77 -14.11 3.41
N VAL A 56 10.89 -14.83 4.52
CA VAL A 56 10.04 -16.00 4.82
C VAL A 56 8.58 -15.57 5.03
N LEU A 57 8.35 -14.57 5.87
CA LEU A 57 7.02 -14.02 6.11
C LEU A 57 6.37 -13.52 4.80
N ARG A 58 7.12 -12.75 4.01
CA ARG A 58 6.64 -12.18 2.74
C ARG A 58 6.29 -13.26 1.72
N LYS A 59 7.08 -14.36 1.66
CA LYS A 59 6.77 -15.50 0.81
C LYS A 59 5.43 -16.12 1.19
N ARG A 60 5.24 -16.45 2.48
CA ARG A 60 3.99 -16.98 3.01
C ARG A 60 2.80 -16.05 2.70
N ALA A 61 2.97 -14.76 2.97
CA ALA A 61 1.92 -13.76 2.72
C ALA A 61 1.50 -13.73 1.24
N LYS A 62 2.44 -13.81 0.31
CA LYS A 62 2.15 -13.85 -1.13
C LYS A 62 1.46 -15.15 -1.56
N GLU A 63 1.90 -16.30 -1.05
CA GLU A 63 1.35 -17.61 -1.42
C GLU A 63 -0.05 -17.84 -0.88
N GLN A 64 -0.34 -17.35 0.33
CA GLN A 64 -1.61 -17.55 1.02
C GLN A 64 -2.58 -16.37 0.90
N LEU A 65 -2.16 -15.25 0.30
CA LEU A 65 -2.91 -14.00 0.16
C LEU A 65 -3.41 -13.44 1.51
N ILE A 66 -2.60 -13.63 2.55
CA ILE A 66 -2.84 -13.12 3.90
C ILE A 66 -1.77 -12.09 4.28
N GLU A 67 -2.09 -11.25 5.26
CA GLU A 67 -1.12 -10.31 5.83
C GLU A 67 -1.13 -10.44 7.35
N ALA A 68 0.04 -10.48 7.95
CA ALA A 68 0.17 -10.43 9.41
C ALA A 68 -0.10 -9.01 9.92
N SER A 69 -0.70 -8.88 11.09
CA SER A 69 -0.73 -7.62 11.84
C SER A 69 0.68 -7.18 12.21
N GLU A 70 0.90 -5.90 12.51
CA GLU A 70 2.21 -5.43 12.99
C GLU A 70 2.68 -6.22 14.22
N LYS A 71 1.76 -6.49 15.14
CA LYS A 71 2.06 -7.26 16.36
C LYS A 71 2.53 -8.68 16.03
N GLU A 72 1.75 -9.43 15.24
CA GLU A 72 2.07 -10.80 14.82
C GLU A 72 3.40 -10.83 14.06
N MET A 73 3.59 -9.91 13.11
CA MET A 73 4.84 -9.81 12.36
C MET A 73 6.05 -9.69 13.27
N TRP A 74 6.01 -8.83 14.27
CA TRP A 74 7.17 -8.60 15.15
C TRP A 74 7.34 -9.68 16.19
N THR A 75 6.29 -10.20 16.81
CA THR A 75 6.40 -11.15 17.91
C THR A 75 6.60 -12.60 17.46
N GLU A 76 6.10 -12.97 16.28
CA GLU A 76 6.12 -14.36 15.83
C GLU A 76 7.12 -14.61 14.69
N TRP A 77 7.44 -13.59 13.89
CA TRP A 77 8.25 -13.74 12.69
C TRP A 77 9.59 -13.02 12.75
N MET A 78 9.58 -11.73 13.10
CA MET A 78 10.78 -10.89 13.06
C MET A 78 11.66 -11.07 14.30
N LEU A 79 11.05 -11.18 15.47
CA LEU A 79 11.74 -11.25 16.78
C LEU A 79 11.18 -12.38 17.66
N PRO A 80 11.05 -13.63 17.16
CA PRO A 80 10.51 -14.76 17.93
C PRO A 80 11.39 -15.14 19.13
N ASP A 81 12.66 -14.71 19.14
CA ASP A 81 13.62 -14.98 20.21
C ASP A 81 13.51 -13.98 21.38
N PHE A 82 12.65 -12.96 21.25
CA PHE A 82 12.41 -11.94 22.28
C PHE A 82 11.07 -12.18 22.98
N PRO A 83 10.94 -11.82 24.28
CA PRO A 83 9.67 -11.94 24.98
C PRO A 83 8.57 -11.12 24.25
N PRO A 84 7.44 -11.76 23.88
CA PRO A 84 6.37 -11.07 23.13
C PRO A 84 5.81 -9.85 23.86
N GLU A 85 5.74 -9.87 25.18
CA GLU A 85 5.29 -8.76 26.01
C GLU A 85 6.19 -7.52 25.93
N THR A 86 7.46 -7.71 25.58
CA THR A 86 8.42 -6.62 25.39
C THR A 86 8.31 -6.03 23.99
N ILE A 87 8.08 -6.88 22.99
CA ILE A 87 8.07 -6.49 21.57
C ILE A 87 6.71 -5.94 21.12
N ALA A 88 5.60 -6.55 21.58
CA ALA A 88 4.26 -6.17 21.13
C ALA A 88 3.94 -4.67 21.30
N PRO A 89 4.28 -4.00 22.41
CA PRO A 89 4.06 -2.56 22.53
C PRO A 89 4.89 -1.68 21.59
N LEU A 90 5.97 -2.23 21.05
CA LEU A 90 6.90 -1.53 20.16
C LEU A 90 6.58 -1.75 18.66
N SER A 91 5.64 -2.64 18.33
CA SER A 91 5.41 -3.13 16.97
C SER A 91 5.24 -2.01 15.95
N ALA A 92 4.41 -1.01 16.21
CA ALA A 92 4.19 0.10 15.28
C ALA A 92 5.47 0.92 15.05
N LYS A 93 6.26 1.17 16.11
CA LYS A 93 7.52 1.90 16.00
C LYS A 93 8.58 1.08 15.27
N LEU A 94 8.68 -0.22 15.57
CA LEU A 94 9.57 -1.15 14.88
C LEU A 94 9.23 -1.22 13.39
N THR A 95 7.95 -1.33 13.02
CA THR A 95 7.51 -1.34 11.62
C THR A 95 7.90 -0.05 10.91
N ARG A 96 7.73 1.11 11.56
CA ARG A 96 8.13 2.39 10.98
C ARG A 96 9.63 2.43 10.71
N LEU A 97 10.46 2.10 11.70
CA LEU A 97 11.91 2.06 11.56
C LEU A 97 12.38 1.04 10.52
N TRP A 98 11.76 -0.14 10.49
CA TRP A 98 12.03 -1.15 9.48
C TRP A 98 11.79 -0.61 8.05
N ARG A 99 10.69 0.08 7.84
CA ARG A 99 10.38 0.70 6.54
C ARG A 99 11.31 1.86 6.21
N ASP A 100 11.74 2.62 7.21
CA ASP A 100 12.67 3.73 7.04
C ASP A 100 14.07 3.26 6.63
N CYS A 101 14.42 1.99 6.88
CA CYS A 101 15.65 1.40 6.38
C CYS A 101 15.71 1.27 4.85
N ASP A 102 14.58 1.38 4.12
CA ASP A 102 14.54 1.38 2.65
C ASP A 102 14.72 2.79 2.05
N GLY A 103 14.57 3.84 2.84
CA GLY A 103 14.59 5.24 2.41
C GLY A 103 13.35 6.03 2.82
N ARG A 104 13.32 7.30 2.42
CA ARG A 104 12.20 8.19 2.70
C ARG A 104 11.03 7.93 1.77
N ARG A 105 9.83 7.89 2.33
CA ARG A 105 8.59 7.84 1.56
C ARG A 105 8.08 9.25 1.34
N VAL A 106 8.02 9.64 0.08
CA VAL A 106 7.57 10.97 -0.32
C VAL A 106 6.35 10.90 -1.22
N PRO A 107 5.44 11.88 -1.17
CA PRO A 107 4.33 11.95 -2.09
C PRO A 107 4.82 11.98 -3.55
N ARG A 108 4.11 11.29 -4.43
CA ARG A 108 4.35 11.43 -5.86
C ARG A 108 3.83 12.79 -6.31
N GLN A 109 4.62 13.45 -7.14
CA GLN A 109 4.29 14.78 -7.63
C GLN A 109 2.87 14.84 -8.23
N GLY A 110 2.07 15.78 -7.78
CA GLY A 110 0.71 16.01 -8.26
C GLY A 110 -0.37 15.10 -7.66
N SER A 111 0.00 14.06 -6.86
CA SER A 111 -0.99 13.14 -6.31
C SER A 111 -2.01 13.82 -5.40
N THR A 112 -1.55 14.65 -4.47
CA THR A 112 -2.42 15.38 -3.52
C THR A 112 -3.41 16.28 -4.24
N GLN A 113 -2.94 17.05 -5.25
CA GLN A 113 -3.80 17.96 -6.02
C GLN A 113 -4.85 17.20 -6.85
N VAL A 114 -4.47 16.05 -7.44
CA VAL A 114 -5.39 15.23 -8.22
C VAL A 114 -6.46 14.59 -7.33
N ILE A 115 -6.10 14.10 -6.14
CA ILE A 115 -7.06 13.58 -5.16
C ILE A 115 -8.10 14.65 -4.79
N ILE A 116 -7.65 15.86 -4.44
CA ILE A 116 -8.53 16.98 -4.11
C ILE A 116 -9.47 17.30 -5.27
N GLU A 117 -8.93 17.36 -6.49
CA GLU A 117 -9.75 17.68 -7.69
C GLU A 117 -10.76 16.57 -8.01
N LEU A 118 -10.41 15.30 -7.92
CA LEU A 118 -11.35 14.19 -8.12
C LEU A 118 -12.50 14.23 -7.09
N HIS A 119 -12.19 14.52 -5.84
CA HIS A 119 -13.23 14.73 -4.83
C HIS A 119 -14.13 15.91 -5.17
N ARG A 120 -13.55 17.04 -5.61
CA ARG A 120 -14.32 18.22 -6.07
C ARG A 120 -15.22 17.90 -7.26
N ARG A 121 -14.84 16.95 -8.11
CA ARG A 121 -15.63 16.44 -9.24
C ARG A 121 -16.75 15.48 -8.82
N GLY A 122 -16.89 15.21 -7.52
CA GLY A 122 -17.99 14.41 -6.96
C GLY A 122 -17.71 12.90 -6.87
N TYR A 123 -16.45 12.46 -7.02
CA TYR A 123 -16.08 11.06 -6.80
C TYR A 123 -15.83 10.76 -5.34
N LEU A 124 -16.28 9.59 -4.89
CA LEU A 124 -15.88 9.01 -3.60
C LEU A 124 -14.48 8.44 -3.74
N LEU A 125 -13.58 8.75 -2.81
CA LEU A 125 -12.20 8.33 -2.88
C LEU A 125 -11.83 7.40 -1.73
N GLY A 126 -11.10 6.33 -2.05
CA GLY A 126 -10.59 5.36 -1.07
C GLY A 126 -9.18 4.90 -1.41
N LEU A 127 -8.53 4.29 -0.43
CA LEU A 127 -7.22 3.66 -0.58
C LEU A 127 -7.32 2.17 -0.29
N ILE A 128 -6.63 1.34 -1.09
CA ILE A 128 -6.45 -0.10 -0.81
C ILE A 128 -4.96 -0.41 -0.94
N ALA A 129 -4.31 -0.74 0.17
CA ALA A 129 -2.88 -0.96 0.20
C ALA A 129 -2.50 -2.33 0.76
N ASN A 130 -1.63 -3.06 0.04
CA ASN A 130 -0.85 -4.14 0.63
C ASN A 130 0.30 -3.54 1.43
N THR A 131 0.21 -3.65 2.75
CA THR A 131 1.16 -3.00 3.65
C THR A 131 1.33 -3.79 4.95
N ILE A 132 2.51 -3.71 5.52
CA ILE A 132 2.82 -4.28 6.84
C ILE A 132 2.60 -3.27 7.98
N THR A 133 2.25 -2.01 7.65
CA THR A 133 2.03 -0.96 8.65
C THR A 133 0.56 -0.66 8.84
N GLU A 134 0.18 -0.31 10.05
CA GLU A 134 -1.18 0.10 10.40
C GLU A 134 -1.31 1.63 10.61
N THR A 135 -0.18 2.33 10.72
CA THR A 135 -0.15 3.76 11.09
C THR A 135 0.37 4.67 9.98
N GLU A 136 1.35 4.23 9.20
CA GLU A 136 2.07 5.08 8.24
C GLU A 136 1.17 5.70 7.15
N ILE A 137 0.18 4.93 6.64
CA ILE A 137 -0.72 5.45 5.61
C ILE A 137 -1.74 6.42 6.19
N PRO A 138 -2.38 6.17 7.36
CA PRO A 138 -3.16 7.17 8.08
C PRO A 138 -2.39 8.47 8.38
N ASP A 139 -1.13 8.35 8.82
CA ASP A 139 -0.28 9.53 9.07
C ASP A 139 -0.05 10.33 7.79
N TYR A 140 0.33 9.64 6.70
CA TYR A 140 0.48 10.26 5.37
C TYR A 140 -0.77 11.02 4.92
N ILE A 141 -1.97 10.43 5.10
CA ILE A 141 -3.23 11.10 4.75
C ILE A 141 -3.40 12.39 5.55
N THR A 142 -3.03 12.36 6.82
CA THR A 142 -3.13 13.53 7.71
C THR A 142 -2.09 14.59 7.36
N GLU A 143 -0.85 14.20 7.15
CA GLU A 143 0.28 15.07 6.79
C GLU A 143 0.05 15.80 5.45
N GLU A 144 -0.55 15.11 4.47
CA GLU A 144 -0.91 15.69 3.17
C GLU A 144 -2.23 16.48 3.18
N GLY A 145 -2.92 16.58 4.33
CA GLY A 145 -4.21 17.26 4.43
C GLY A 145 -5.34 16.56 3.68
N LEU A 146 -5.25 15.24 3.48
CA LEU A 146 -6.19 14.44 2.69
C LEU A 146 -7.33 13.84 3.50
N SER A 147 -7.37 14.01 4.82
CA SER A 147 -8.32 13.34 5.72
C SER A 147 -9.79 13.61 5.39
N SER A 148 -10.13 14.79 4.84
CA SER A 148 -11.50 15.14 4.45
C SER A 148 -11.87 14.64 3.04
N TYR A 149 -10.92 14.18 2.26
CA TYR A 149 -11.10 13.74 0.87
C TYR A 149 -11.14 12.23 0.73
N ILE A 150 -10.45 11.49 1.59
CA ILE A 150 -10.38 10.03 1.56
C ILE A 150 -11.43 9.46 2.52
N LYS A 151 -12.46 8.83 1.96
CA LYS A 151 -13.59 8.27 2.72
C LYS A 151 -13.28 6.89 3.32
N THR A 152 -12.44 6.10 2.66
CA THR A 152 -12.19 4.69 3.04
C THR A 152 -10.71 4.37 2.89
N VAL A 153 -10.15 3.66 3.88
CA VAL A 153 -8.75 3.20 3.85
C VAL A 153 -8.70 1.74 4.26
N ILE A 154 -8.35 0.87 3.32
CA ILE A 154 -8.19 -0.56 3.54
C ILE A 154 -6.71 -0.90 3.55
N LEU A 155 -6.25 -1.41 4.67
CA LEU A 155 -4.86 -1.86 4.87
C LEU A 155 -4.85 -3.38 5.05
N SER A 156 -4.04 -4.09 4.28
CA SER A 156 -3.96 -5.56 4.39
C SER A 156 -3.54 -6.01 5.79
N SER A 157 -2.65 -5.26 6.46
CA SER A 157 -2.21 -5.51 7.84
C SER A 157 -3.32 -5.46 8.89
N ARG A 158 -4.38 -4.65 8.65
CA ARG A 158 -5.55 -4.57 9.53
C ARG A 158 -6.62 -5.58 9.16
N LEU A 159 -6.78 -5.87 7.86
CA LEU A 159 -7.80 -6.77 7.36
C LEU A 159 -7.38 -8.25 7.47
N GLY A 160 -6.09 -8.54 7.48
CA GLY A 160 -5.55 -9.89 7.42
C GLY A 160 -5.53 -10.50 6.02
N ILE A 161 -6.07 -9.80 5.02
CA ILE A 161 -6.19 -10.23 3.62
C ILE A 161 -5.48 -9.22 2.72
N ARG A 162 -4.83 -9.70 1.64
CA ARG A 162 -4.07 -8.84 0.72
C ARG A 162 -4.45 -9.06 -0.74
N LYS A 163 -4.25 -8.06 -1.55
CA LYS A 163 -4.35 -8.12 -3.02
C LYS A 163 -3.42 -9.22 -3.58
N PRO A 164 -3.83 -10.01 -4.55
CA PRO A 164 -5.03 -9.91 -5.40
C PRO A 164 -6.31 -10.58 -4.86
N ASN A 165 -6.40 -11.01 -3.60
CA ASN A 165 -7.64 -11.59 -3.07
C ASN A 165 -8.81 -10.61 -3.26
N PRO A 166 -9.91 -11.00 -3.97
CA PRO A 166 -11.02 -10.09 -4.27
C PRO A 166 -11.76 -9.58 -3.02
N GLU A 167 -11.66 -10.27 -1.89
CA GLU A 167 -12.33 -9.85 -0.65
C GLU A 167 -11.87 -8.47 -0.15
N ILE A 168 -10.58 -8.11 -0.36
CA ILE A 168 -10.08 -6.79 0.03
C ILE A 168 -10.77 -5.65 -0.76
N TYR A 169 -11.10 -5.91 -2.03
CA TYR A 169 -11.80 -4.96 -2.90
C TYR A 169 -13.30 -4.91 -2.58
N TRP A 170 -13.92 -6.05 -2.29
CA TRP A 170 -15.33 -6.07 -1.85
C TRP A 170 -15.53 -5.33 -0.53
N GLU A 171 -14.62 -5.51 0.42
CA GLU A 171 -14.65 -4.77 1.67
C GLU A 171 -14.51 -3.25 1.44
N ALA A 172 -13.63 -2.85 0.52
CA ALA A 172 -13.46 -1.45 0.14
C ALA A 172 -14.75 -0.86 -0.49
N ALA A 173 -15.36 -1.57 -1.44
CA ALA A 173 -16.61 -1.16 -2.08
C ALA A 173 -17.75 -1.06 -1.06
N ARG A 174 -17.87 -2.03 -0.15
CA ARG A 174 -18.85 -2.03 0.94
C ARG A 174 -18.69 -0.82 1.87
N GLN A 175 -17.46 -0.53 2.30
CA GLN A 175 -17.20 0.60 3.21
C GLN A 175 -17.46 1.95 2.58
N ILE A 176 -17.15 2.12 1.29
CA ILE A 176 -17.39 3.38 0.59
C ILE A 176 -18.85 3.59 0.22
N GLY A 177 -19.65 2.51 0.17
CA GLY A 177 -21.07 2.52 -0.17
C GLY A 177 -21.32 2.54 -1.69
N ALA A 178 -20.55 1.77 -2.47
CA ALA A 178 -20.70 1.61 -3.91
C ALA A 178 -20.70 0.14 -4.30
N GLU A 179 -21.39 -0.20 -5.39
CA GLU A 179 -21.31 -1.54 -5.97
C GLU A 179 -19.95 -1.73 -6.66
N PRO A 180 -19.39 -2.96 -6.68
CA PRO A 180 -18.11 -3.21 -7.36
C PRO A 180 -18.05 -2.66 -8.79
N ALA A 181 -19.11 -2.83 -9.60
CA ALA A 181 -19.16 -2.33 -10.97
C ALA A 181 -19.12 -0.79 -11.07
N GLU A 182 -19.41 -0.06 -9.99
CA GLU A 182 -19.34 1.41 -9.90
C GLU A 182 -17.98 1.89 -9.39
N CYS A 183 -17.06 0.96 -9.08
CA CYS A 183 -15.73 1.24 -8.57
C CYS A 183 -14.67 1.12 -9.66
N VAL A 184 -13.65 1.95 -9.56
CA VAL A 184 -12.42 1.83 -10.33
C VAL A 184 -11.24 1.71 -9.39
N TYR A 185 -10.20 1.04 -9.84
CA TYR A 185 -8.94 0.94 -9.11
C TYR A 185 -7.77 1.45 -9.95
N LEU A 186 -6.94 2.30 -9.36
CA LEU A 186 -5.65 2.72 -9.89
C LEU A 186 -4.54 2.01 -9.12
N GLY A 187 -3.67 1.28 -9.82
CA GLY A 187 -2.49 0.64 -9.22
C GLY A 187 -1.34 0.53 -10.20
N ASP A 188 -0.17 0.15 -9.72
CA ASP A 188 1.07 0.03 -10.50
C ASP A 188 1.40 -1.39 -10.95
N ASN A 189 0.63 -2.39 -10.49
CA ASN A 189 0.97 -3.81 -10.67
C ASN A 189 -0.16 -4.60 -11.34
N LEU A 190 0.12 -5.16 -12.52
CA LEU A 190 -0.88 -5.90 -13.30
C LEU A 190 -1.31 -7.20 -12.61
N MET A 191 -0.36 -7.96 -12.04
CA MET A 191 -0.65 -9.24 -11.41
C MET A 191 -1.43 -9.10 -10.10
N ARG A 192 -1.08 -8.12 -9.30
CA ARG A 192 -1.69 -7.91 -7.98
C ARG A 192 -2.95 -7.07 -8.05
N ASP A 193 -2.86 -5.95 -8.78
CA ASP A 193 -3.90 -4.94 -8.75
C ASP A 193 -4.98 -5.19 -9.80
N MET A 194 -4.61 -5.48 -11.06
CA MET A 194 -5.59 -5.73 -12.12
C MET A 194 -6.32 -7.07 -11.93
N GLU A 195 -5.61 -8.16 -11.64
CA GLU A 195 -6.26 -9.46 -11.44
C GLU A 195 -7.27 -9.42 -10.29
N GLY A 196 -6.87 -8.82 -9.15
CA GLY A 196 -7.77 -8.68 -8.01
C GLY A 196 -8.98 -7.79 -8.31
N THR A 197 -8.77 -6.69 -9.02
CA THR A 197 -9.81 -5.76 -9.48
C THR A 197 -10.82 -6.47 -10.40
N ARG A 198 -10.33 -7.25 -11.37
CA ARG A 198 -11.18 -8.04 -12.29
C ARG A 198 -11.96 -9.11 -11.53
N ALA A 199 -11.28 -9.86 -10.65
CA ALA A 199 -11.94 -10.89 -9.84
C ALA A 199 -13.02 -10.32 -8.91
N ALA A 200 -12.84 -9.09 -8.44
CA ALA A 200 -13.82 -8.41 -7.61
C ALA A 200 -15.00 -7.82 -8.39
N GLY A 201 -14.95 -7.78 -9.73
CA GLY A 201 -15.99 -7.21 -10.57
C GLY A 201 -16.01 -5.67 -10.58
N TYR A 202 -14.89 -5.02 -10.33
CA TYR A 202 -14.79 -3.57 -10.48
C TYR A 202 -14.99 -3.16 -11.94
N GLY A 203 -15.61 -2.01 -12.15
CA GLY A 203 -15.98 -1.52 -13.48
C GLY A 203 -14.78 -1.12 -14.34
N MET A 204 -13.62 -0.83 -13.75
CA MET A 204 -12.43 -0.37 -14.46
C MET A 204 -11.15 -0.60 -13.64
N PHE A 205 -10.06 -0.91 -14.35
CA PHE A 205 -8.70 -0.86 -13.81
C PHE A 205 -7.83 0.10 -14.62
N ILE A 206 -7.13 0.98 -13.93
CA ILE A 206 -6.19 1.94 -14.51
C ILE A 206 -4.78 1.58 -14.05
N LEU A 207 -3.87 1.40 -15.00
CA LEU A 207 -2.46 1.18 -14.69
C LEU A 207 -1.75 2.53 -14.56
N TYR A 208 -1.19 2.80 -13.39
CA TYR A 208 -0.11 3.78 -13.27
C TYR A 208 1.18 3.12 -13.75
N TYR A 209 1.72 3.58 -14.87
CA TYR A 209 2.92 2.98 -15.43
C TYR A 209 4.17 3.36 -14.63
N GLU A 210 4.64 2.42 -13.80
CA GLU A 210 5.88 2.54 -13.04
C GLU A 210 6.93 1.58 -13.62
N PRO A 211 7.97 2.05 -14.32
CA PRO A 211 8.93 1.18 -15.01
C PRO A 211 9.56 0.13 -14.10
N LYS A 212 9.97 0.52 -12.89
CA LYS A 212 10.61 -0.39 -11.94
C LYS A 212 9.68 -1.53 -11.49
N THR A 213 8.39 -1.28 -11.38
CA THR A 213 7.41 -2.33 -11.06
C THR A 213 7.26 -3.29 -12.23
N GLN A 214 7.14 -2.77 -13.47
CA GLN A 214 7.00 -3.61 -14.65
C GLN A 214 8.23 -4.50 -14.92
N GLU A 215 9.42 -4.03 -14.59
CA GLU A 215 10.66 -4.80 -14.69
C GLU A 215 10.74 -5.93 -13.63
N LYS A 216 10.31 -5.66 -12.40
CA LYS A 216 10.38 -6.63 -11.29
C LYS A 216 9.27 -7.68 -11.32
N GLU A 217 8.10 -7.30 -11.76
CA GLU A 217 6.90 -8.12 -11.79
C GLU A 217 6.25 -7.99 -13.19
N PRO A 218 6.91 -8.55 -14.24
CA PRO A 218 6.39 -8.49 -15.60
C PRO A 218 5.04 -9.21 -15.68
N PRO A 219 4.08 -8.70 -16.48
CA PRO A 219 2.79 -9.32 -16.62
C PRO A 219 2.93 -10.71 -17.28
N ASN A 220 2.21 -11.69 -16.74
CA ASN A 220 2.06 -13.02 -17.34
C ASN A 220 0.65 -13.23 -17.92
N THR A 221 -0.13 -12.17 -18.03
CA THR A 221 -1.51 -12.17 -18.50
C THR A 221 -1.63 -11.50 -19.87
N LEU A 222 -2.60 -11.98 -20.67
CA LEU A 222 -3.01 -11.34 -21.92
C LEU A 222 -4.01 -10.20 -21.71
N ASP A 223 -4.55 -10.08 -20.49
CA ASP A 223 -5.46 -9.01 -20.14
C ASP A 223 -4.76 -7.65 -20.15
N LYS A 224 -5.51 -6.64 -20.54
CA LYS A 224 -5.02 -5.26 -20.62
C LYS A 224 -5.75 -4.38 -19.62
N PRO A 225 -5.07 -3.37 -19.06
CA PRO A 225 -5.75 -2.34 -18.28
C PRO A 225 -6.71 -1.55 -19.20
N ASP A 226 -7.77 -1.00 -18.64
CA ASP A 226 -8.71 -0.16 -19.39
C ASP A 226 -8.05 1.17 -19.81
N HIS A 227 -7.18 1.69 -18.94
CA HIS A 227 -6.35 2.86 -19.24
C HIS A 227 -4.93 2.68 -18.67
N VAL A 228 -3.99 3.39 -19.28
CA VAL A 228 -2.62 3.54 -18.78
C VAL A 228 -2.33 5.01 -18.62
N ILE A 229 -1.85 5.41 -17.45
CA ILE A 229 -1.39 6.78 -17.19
C ILE A 229 0.08 6.78 -16.77
N HIS A 230 0.79 7.84 -17.11
CA HIS A 230 2.20 8.06 -16.78
C HIS A 230 2.41 9.17 -15.73
N ASP A 231 1.36 9.90 -15.44
CA ASP A 231 1.29 10.89 -14.36
C ASP A 231 -0.11 10.92 -13.75
N MET A 232 -0.22 11.50 -12.56
CA MET A 232 -1.49 11.52 -11.82
C MET A 232 -2.56 12.39 -12.52
N LYS A 233 -2.17 13.39 -13.32
CA LYS A 233 -3.13 14.28 -14.01
C LYS A 233 -3.94 13.53 -15.06
N GLY A 234 -3.40 12.44 -15.62
CA GLY A 234 -4.13 11.57 -16.54
C GLY A 234 -5.47 11.08 -16.00
N LEU A 235 -5.63 10.99 -14.67
CA LEU A 235 -6.92 10.67 -14.06
C LEU A 235 -7.96 11.76 -14.32
N LEU A 236 -7.56 13.01 -14.42
CA LEU A 236 -8.48 14.13 -14.64
C LEU A 236 -9.05 14.16 -16.07
N ASP A 237 -8.36 13.52 -17.01
CA ASP A 237 -8.83 13.36 -18.40
C ASP A 237 -9.83 12.20 -18.50
N ILE A 238 -9.68 11.17 -17.65
CA ILE A 238 -10.57 10.01 -17.60
C ILE A 238 -11.86 10.32 -16.84
N PHE A 239 -11.79 11.12 -15.77
CA PHE A 239 -12.88 11.39 -14.84
C PHE A 239 -13.34 12.86 -14.89
N PRO A 240 -14.29 13.23 -15.77
CA PRO A 240 -14.88 14.56 -15.80
C PRO A 240 -15.74 14.82 -14.54
N PRO A 241 -16.10 16.09 -14.24
CA PRO A 241 -17.03 16.39 -13.15
C PRO A 241 -18.34 15.60 -13.28
N ARG A 242 -18.78 15.00 -12.19
CA ARG A 242 -20.09 14.34 -12.11
C ARG A 242 -21.19 15.40 -12.09
N LYS A 243 -22.31 15.12 -12.77
CA LYS A 243 -23.49 16.00 -12.81
C LYS A 243 -24.32 15.86 -11.54
#